data_67e15fe057a89f05727e9a23d5aabf24
#
_entry.id   67e15fe057a89f05727e9a23d5aabf24
#
_cell.length_a   1.000
_cell.length_b   1.000
_cell.length_c   1.000
_cell.angle_alpha   90.00
_cell.angle_beta   90.00
_cell.angle_gamma   90.00
#
_symmetry.space_group_name_H-M   'P 1'
#
loop_
_entity.id
_entity.type
_entity.pdbx_description
1 polymer ?
#
loop_
_entity_poly.entity_id
_entity_poly.type
_entity_poly.pdbx_seq_one_letter_code
_entity_poly.pdbx_strand_id
1 'polypeptide(L)'
;LGDGSIKWAQWLAAEGGDEAQADGMLAAEAVRLLEREYEKPFFISVGFHKPHDPFVAPKEYFDLYPPNEVQLNQDPQDRSPLSRYALPDSYDRFRSFNDQDRREFKRAYHACTSFVDAQVGKLLDVLDRKHLWDNTIVVLLGDHGYHLGEHGWWNKVTVFDIGARVPLVMWVPGREGMGAETETVVELLDLYPTLVGLAGLEPPHALQGKSLGPVLSEPMVDWEKPAFTQVLRSNVGMGYSVRLGNWRFTQWGKDGSGGLELNDVIRDKEGYYNHADDPKHSDRRERLFGLLKQRFPTISRAAVHESVSGNK
;
A
#
# COMPACT_ATOMS: atom_id res chain seq x y z
N LEU A 1 -2.63 -6.27 -26.11
CA LEU A 1 -1.59 -7.01 -25.37
C LEU A 1 -0.27 -6.31 -25.59
N GLY A 2 0.47 -5.96 -24.55
CA GLY A 2 1.84 -5.50 -24.70
C GLY A 2 2.63 -6.48 -25.56
N ASP A 3 3.77 -6.09 -26.08
CA ASP A 3 4.58 -6.88 -27.01
C ASP A 3 4.95 -8.30 -26.55
N GLY A 4 4.53 -8.69 -25.33
CA GLY A 4 4.78 -9.99 -24.72
C GLY A 4 6.19 -10.14 -24.14
N SER A 5 7.03 -9.11 -24.19
CA SER A 5 8.41 -9.14 -23.66
C SER A 5 8.43 -9.39 -22.15
N ILE A 6 7.37 -8.96 -21.45
CA ILE A 6 7.14 -9.23 -20.03
C ILE A 6 5.81 -9.95 -19.86
N LYS A 7 5.84 -11.26 -19.77
CA LYS A 7 4.63 -12.12 -19.77
C LYS A 7 3.58 -11.79 -18.71
N TRP A 8 3.97 -11.18 -17.58
CA TRP A 8 3.05 -10.81 -16.51
C TRP A 8 2.59 -9.35 -16.58
N ALA A 9 3.30 -8.46 -17.28
CA ALA A 9 2.91 -7.07 -17.50
C ALA A 9 2.06 -6.94 -18.78
N GLN A 10 0.93 -7.61 -18.81
CA GLN A 10 0.01 -7.61 -19.96
C GLN A 10 -1.20 -6.76 -19.66
N TRP A 11 -1.77 -6.14 -20.69
CA TRP A 11 -3.02 -5.37 -20.61
C TRP A 11 -3.93 -5.64 -21.80
N LEU A 12 -5.22 -5.48 -21.57
CA LEU A 12 -6.25 -5.66 -22.59
C LEU A 12 -7.46 -4.79 -22.27
N ALA A 13 -7.82 -3.90 -23.19
CA ALA A 13 -9.14 -3.28 -23.25
C ALA A 13 -10.10 -4.34 -23.79
N ALA A 14 -10.87 -4.97 -22.92
CA ALA A 14 -11.74 -6.09 -23.26
C ALA A 14 -13.06 -5.61 -23.87
N GLU A 15 -13.58 -6.36 -24.81
CA GLU A 15 -14.93 -6.17 -25.29
C GLU A 15 -15.95 -6.68 -24.25
N GLY A 16 -17.17 -6.13 -24.27
CA GLY A 16 -18.24 -6.44 -23.32
C GLY A 16 -18.26 -5.54 -22.12
N GLY A 17 -19.28 -5.68 -21.28
CA GLY A 17 -19.47 -4.91 -20.06
C GLY A 17 -18.82 -5.54 -18.84
N ASP A 18 -19.13 -4.98 -17.68
CA ASP A 18 -18.62 -5.43 -16.38
C ASP A 18 -18.85 -6.91 -16.11
N GLU A 19 -20.02 -7.42 -16.45
CA GLU A 19 -20.44 -8.80 -16.22
C GLU A 19 -19.62 -9.83 -17.01
N ALA A 20 -18.89 -9.39 -18.02
CA ALA A 20 -17.96 -10.23 -18.76
C ALA A 20 -16.61 -10.41 -18.02
N GLN A 21 -16.40 -9.69 -16.92
CA GLN A 21 -15.18 -9.71 -16.13
C GLN A 21 -15.42 -10.36 -14.75
N ALA A 22 -14.40 -11.04 -14.22
CA ALA A 22 -14.48 -11.75 -12.94
C ALA A 22 -14.93 -10.83 -11.78
N ASP A 23 -14.36 -9.63 -11.68
CA ASP A 23 -14.70 -8.68 -10.61
C ASP A 23 -16.13 -8.12 -10.78
N GLY A 24 -16.62 -7.99 -12.01
CA GLY A 24 -18.00 -7.61 -12.26
C GLY A 24 -18.99 -8.71 -11.84
N MET A 25 -18.67 -9.98 -12.13
CA MET A 25 -19.48 -11.12 -11.65
C MET A 25 -19.45 -11.21 -10.12
N LEU A 26 -18.29 -10.95 -9.51
CA LEU A 26 -18.13 -10.93 -8.05
C LEU A 26 -18.97 -9.81 -7.42
N ALA A 27 -18.97 -8.61 -8.01
CA ALA A 27 -19.80 -7.49 -7.56
C ALA A 27 -21.29 -7.84 -7.66
N ALA A 28 -21.75 -8.45 -8.76
CA ALA A 28 -23.13 -8.88 -8.93
C ALA A 28 -23.55 -9.89 -7.84
N GLU A 29 -22.68 -10.84 -7.47
CA GLU A 29 -22.97 -11.78 -6.39
C GLU A 29 -22.98 -11.08 -5.02
N ALA A 30 -22.05 -10.14 -4.76
CA ALA A 30 -22.03 -9.34 -3.54
C ALA A 30 -23.31 -8.50 -3.39
N VAL A 31 -23.77 -7.87 -4.47
CA VAL A 31 -25.06 -7.16 -4.54
C VAL A 31 -26.20 -8.12 -4.17
N ARG A 32 -26.26 -9.31 -4.78
CA ARG A 32 -27.29 -10.30 -4.48
C ARG A 32 -27.28 -10.75 -3.02
N LEU A 33 -26.10 -10.84 -2.40
CA LEU A 33 -25.98 -11.11 -0.96
C LEU A 33 -26.49 -9.96 -0.12
N LEU A 34 -26.12 -8.73 -0.42
CA LEU A 34 -26.56 -7.53 0.32
C LEU A 34 -28.08 -7.29 0.19
N GLU A 35 -28.71 -7.73 -0.89
CA GLU A 35 -30.16 -7.61 -1.10
C GLU A 35 -31.00 -8.60 -0.28
N ARG A 36 -30.38 -9.63 0.30
CA ARG A 36 -31.09 -10.59 1.17
C ARG A 36 -31.55 -9.95 2.45
N GLU A 37 -32.60 -10.50 3.04
CA GLU A 37 -33.00 -10.24 4.42
C GLU A 37 -32.21 -11.18 5.35
N TYR A 38 -31.67 -10.61 6.41
CA TYR A 38 -30.92 -11.33 7.44
C TYR A 38 -31.59 -11.19 8.80
N GLU A 39 -31.93 -12.31 9.43
CA GLU A 39 -32.45 -12.34 10.81
C GLU A 39 -31.36 -12.07 11.87
N LYS A 40 -30.09 -12.22 11.49
CA LYS A 40 -28.91 -12.06 12.35
C LYS A 40 -27.91 -11.12 11.70
N PRO A 41 -27.01 -10.51 12.48
CA PRO A 41 -25.89 -9.75 11.92
C PRO A 41 -25.12 -10.59 10.89
N PHE A 42 -24.69 -9.96 9.82
CA PHE A 42 -23.88 -10.59 8.76
C PHE A 42 -22.46 -10.01 8.72
N PHE A 43 -21.54 -10.77 8.17
CA PHE A 43 -20.22 -10.33 7.75
C PHE A 43 -20.00 -10.76 6.31
N ILE A 44 -19.78 -9.77 5.42
CA ILE A 44 -19.54 -9.99 4.00
C ILE A 44 -18.17 -9.40 3.68
N SER A 45 -17.25 -10.24 3.18
CA SER A 45 -15.94 -9.81 2.68
C SER A 45 -15.93 -9.99 1.16
N VAL A 46 -15.66 -8.90 0.43
CA VAL A 46 -15.60 -8.87 -1.03
C VAL A 46 -14.19 -8.55 -1.45
N GLY A 47 -13.53 -9.47 -2.16
CA GLY A 47 -12.15 -9.32 -2.61
C GLY A 47 -12.08 -9.14 -4.12
N PHE A 48 -11.86 -7.93 -4.59
CA PHE A 48 -11.62 -7.64 -6.00
C PHE A 48 -10.17 -7.96 -6.38
N HIS A 49 -9.97 -8.55 -7.57
CA HIS A 49 -8.64 -8.89 -8.06
C HIS A 49 -7.91 -7.69 -8.67
N LYS A 50 -8.65 -6.80 -9.34
CA LYS A 50 -8.06 -5.62 -9.96
C LYS A 50 -7.71 -4.55 -8.90
N PRO A 51 -6.66 -3.74 -9.15
CA PRO A 51 -5.87 -3.60 -10.38
C PRO A 51 -4.66 -4.56 -10.50
N HIS A 52 -4.75 -5.81 -10.08
CA HIS A 52 -3.67 -6.79 -10.29
C HIS A 52 -3.52 -7.15 -11.77
N ASP A 53 -2.27 -7.37 -12.21
CA ASP A 53 -1.96 -7.89 -13.55
C ASP A 53 -2.55 -9.32 -13.78
N PRO A 54 -2.86 -9.72 -15.02
CA PRO A 54 -2.88 -8.90 -16.22
C PRO A 54 -3.94 -7.79 -16.13
N PHE A 55 -3.61 -6.59 -16.61
CA PHE A 55 -4.50 -5.43 -16.54
C PHE A 55 -5.60 -5.52 -17.58
N VAL A 56 -6.67 -6.25 -17.27
CA VAL A 56 -7.81 -6.44 -18.13
C VAL A 56 -9.03 -5.77 -17.52
N ALA A 57 -9.66 -4.87 -18.26
CA ALA A 57 -10.90 -4.21 -17.89
C ALA A 57 -11.73 -3.93 -19.17
N PRO A 58 -13.04 -3.70 -19.07
CA PRO A 58 -13.85 -3.25 -20.20
C PRO A 58 -13.28 -2.02 -20.87
N LYS A 59 -13.39 -1.96 -22.19
CA LYS A 59 -12.82 -0.87 -23.01
C LYS A 59 -13.24 0.52 -22.55
N GLU A 60 -14.44 0.70 -22.07
CA GLU A 60 -14.96 1.98 -21.58
C GLU A 60 -14.10 2.61 -20.48
N TYR A 61 -13.49 1.81 -19.60
CA TYR A 61 -12.58 2.31 -18.57
C TYR A 61 -11.22 2.73 -19.15
N PHE A 62 -10.77 2.07 -20.21
CA PHE A 62 -9.57 2.51 -20.94
C PHE A 62 -9.79 3.83 -21.69
N ASP A 63 -10.99 4.07 -22.16
CA ASP A 63 -11.35 5.28 -22.90
C ASP A 63 -11.35 6.54 -21.99
N LEU A 64 -11.43 6.36 -20.66
CA LEU A 64 -11.25 7.44 -19.68
C LEU A 64 -9.83 8.02 -19.65
N TYR A 65 -8.84 7.29 -20.17
CA TYR A 65 -7.42 7.62 -20.08
C TYR A 65 -6.75 7.62 -21.44
N PRO A 66 -6.88 8.71 -22.25
CA PRO A 66 -6.18 8.82 -23.52
C PRO A 66 -4.66 8.70 -23.33
N PRO A 67 -3.93 7.88 -24.10
CA PRO A 67 -2.51 7.61 -23.90
C PRO A 67 -1.61 8.85 -23.87
N ASN A 68 -1.96 9.87 -24.67
CA ASN A 68 -1.23 11.14 -24.76
C ASN A 68 -1.42 12.03 -23.52
N GLU A 69 -2.41 11.77 -22.68
CA GLU A 69 -2.68 12.51 -21.44
C GLU A 69 -2.06 11.85 -20.20
N VAL A 70 -1.62 10.59 -20.32
CA VAL A 70 -0.98 9.86 -19.22
C VAL A 70 0.40 10.43 -18.95
N GLN A 71 0.55 11.05 -17.77
CA GLN A 71 1.84 11.61 -17.34
C GLN A 71 2.76 10.50 -16.82
N LEU A 72 4.02 10.52 -17.22
CA LEU A 72 5.07 9.65 -16.71
C LEU A 72 5.80 10.33 -15.57
N ASN A 73 6.15 9.56 -14.55
CA ASN A 73 6.97 10.05 -13.46
C ASN A 73 8.39 10.29 -13.95
N GLN A 74 9.02 11.33 -13.40
CA GLN A 74 10.42 11.63 -13.65
C GLN A 74 11.16 11.65 -12.31
N ASP A 75 12.04 10.69 -12.12
CA ASP A 75 12.88 10.65 -10.94
C ASP A 75 13.86 11.83 -10.91
N PRO A 76 14.08 12.48 -9.76
CA PRO A 76 15.08 13.55 -9.63
C PRO A 76 16.48 13.06 -10.01
N GLN A 77 17.25 13.89 -10.71
CA GLN A 77 18.61 13.54 -11.12
C GLN A 77 19.60 13.53 -9.94
N ASP A 78 19.31 14.34 -8.92
CA ASP A 78 20.12 14.52 -7.71
C ASP A 78 19.70 13.60 -6.55
N ARG A 79 18.83 12.59 -6.83
CA ARG A 79 18.40 11.64 -5.82
C ARG A 79 19.58 10.87 -5.21
N SER A 80 19.42 10.47 -3.95
CA SER A 80 20.39 9.61 -3.27
C SER A 80 20.54 8.26 -3.98
N PRO A 81 21.73 7.65 -3.99
CA PRO A 81 21.90 6.27 -4.43
C PRO A 81 21.02 5.34 -3.58
N LEU A 82 20.28 4.47 -4.24
CA LEU A 82 19.52 3.43 -3.56
C LEU A 82 20.45 2.30 -3.09
N SER A 83 20.10 1.68 -1.97
CA SER A 83 20.61 0.35 -1.69
C SER A 83 20.29 -0.59 -2.87
N ARG A 84 21.22 -1.43 -3.26
CA ARG A 84 20.98 -2.44 -4.31
C ARG A 84 19.84 -3.41 -3.96
N TYR A 85 19.42 -3.43 -2.69
CA TYR A 85 18.34 -4.27 -2.18
C TYR A 85 17.01 -3.53 -2.07
N ALA A 86 16.98 -2.22 -2.30
CA ALA A 86 15.75 -1.42 -2.24
C ALA A 86 14.70 -1.89 -3.24
N LEU A 87 15.16 -2.31 -4.43
CA LEU A 87 14.31 -2.88 -5.47
C LEU A 87 14.54 -4.39 -5.60
N PRO A 88 13.52 -5.16 -6.05
CA PRO A 88 13.68 -6.59 -6.32
C PRO A 88 14.71 -6.89 -7.44
N ASP A 89 15.31 -8.08 -7.42
CA ASP A 89 16.28 -8.52 -8.45
C ASP A 89 15.69 -8.51 -9.88
N SER A 90 14.35 -8.57 -9.99
CA SER A 90 13.64 -8.47 -11.28
C SER A 90 13.52 -7.04 -11.84
N TYR A 91 14.05 -6.05 -11.16
CA TYR A 91 14.02 -4.65 -11.56
C TYR A 91 14.46 -4.38 -12.99
N ASP A 92 15.54 -5.06 -13.43
CA ASP A 92 16.09 -4.91 -14.77
C ASP A 92 15.13 -5.27 -15.93
N ARG A 93 14.07 -6.01 -15.63
CA ARG A 93 13.06 -6.41 -16.63
C ARG A 93 12.31 -5.23 -17.24
N PHE A 94 12.21 -4.11 -16.52
CA PHE A 94 11.53 -2.89 -17.01
C PHE A 94 12.44 -1.95 -17.81
N ARG A 95 13.73 -2.24 -17.94
CA ARG A 95 14.66 -1.43 -18.74
C ARG A 95 14.29 -1.41 -20.23
N SER A 96 13.59 -2.43 -20.71
CA SER A 96 13.11 -2.48 -22.10
C SER A 96 11.88 -1.62 -22.37
N PHE A 97 11.17 -1.14 -21.33
CA PHE A 97 10.00 -0.29 -21.51
C PHE A 97 10.41 1.05 -22.10
N ASN A 98 9.90 1.35 -23.30
CA ASN A 98 9.91 2.69 -23.84
C ASN A 98 8.78 3.55 -23.24
N ASP A 99 8.71 4.82 -23.56
CA ASP A 99 7.70 5.71 -22.99
C ASP A 99 6.28 5.37 -23.41
N GLN A 100 6.08 4.76 -24.58
CA GLN A 100 4.77 4.28 -25.00
C GLN A 100 4.33 3.10 -24.15
N ASP A 101 5.21 2.11 -23.89
CA ASP A 101 4.92 0.97 -23.02
C ASP A 101 4.57 1.44 -21.59
N ARG A 102 5.33 2.42 -21.07
CA ARG A 102 5.10 3.01 -19.75
C ARG A 102 3.74 3.70 -19.64
N ARG A 103 3.35 4.46 -20.67
CA ARG A 103 2.04 5.11 -20.73
C ARG A 103 0.91 4.10 -20.81
N GLU A 104 1.02 3.09 -21.65
CA GLU A 104 0.00 2.05 -21.77
C GLU A 104 -0.13 1.21 -20.51
N PHE A 105 0.99 0.88 -19.86
CA PHE A 105 0.97 0.18 -18.56
C PHE A 105 0.23 1.01 -17.50
N LYS A 106 0.60 2.29 -17.35
CA LYS A 106 -0.02 3.20 -16.38
C LYS A 106 -1.50 3.44 -16.69
N ARG A 107 -1.83 3.61 -17.97
CA ARG A 107 -3.21 3.70 -18.47
C ARG A 107 -4.02 2.47 -18.07
N ALA A 108 -3.49 1.28 -18.32
CA ALA A 108 -4.16 0.03 -18.02
C ALA A 108 -4.38 -0.17 -16.51
N TYR A 109 -3.40 0.22 -15.69
CA TYR A 109 -3.55 0.23 -14.22
C TYR A 109 -4.70 1.15 -13.78
N HIS A 110 -4.75 2.38 -14.32
CA HIS A 110 -5.83 3.33 -14.02
C HIS A 110 -7.20 2.82 -14.50
N ALA A 111 -7.27 2.24 -15.70
CA ALA A 111 -8.50 1.65 -16.22
C ALA A 111 -9.02 0.52 -15.30
N CYS A 112 -8.14 -0.36 -14.83
CA CYS A 112 -8.50 -1.40 -13.88
C CYS A 112 -8.95 -0.83 -12.52
N THR A 113 -8.34 0.26 -12.08
CA THR A 113 -8.74 0.95 -10.83
C THR A 113 -10.14 1.54 -10.97
N SER A 114 -10.43 2.24 -12.07
CA SER A 114 -11.77 2.80 -12.33
C SER A 114 -12.82 1.71 -12.50
N PHE A 115 -12.45 0.57 -13.08
CA PHE A 115 -13.33 -0.58 -13.16
C PHE A 115 -13.71 -1.11 -11.77
N VAL A 116 -12.75 -1.26 -10.86
CA VAL A 116 -13.05 -1.68 -9.47
C VAL A 116 -13.86 -0.63 -8.73
N ASP A 117 -13.54 0.64 -8.89
CA ASP A 117 -14.29 1.74 -8.29
C ASP A 117 -15.77 1.67 -8.67
N ALA A 118 -16.07 1.42 -9.95
CA ALA A 118 -17.44 1.22 -10.41
C ALA A 118 -18.10 -0.02 -9.77
N GLN A 119 -17.34 -1.11 -9.55
CA GLN A 119 -17.88 -2.28 -8.87
C GLN A 119 -18.17 -2.00 -7.38
N VAL A 120 -17.30 -1.26 -6.70
CA VAL A 120 -17.54 -0.80 -5.33
C VAL A 120 -18.80 0.07 -5.28
N GLY A 121 -18.97 0.99 -6.23
CA GLY A 121 -20.16 1.83 -6.36
C GLY A 121 -21.46 1.01 -6.36
N LYS A 122 -21.52 -0.11 -7.08
CA LYS A 122 -22.72 -0.99 -7.11
C LYS A 122 -23.07 -1.53 -5.72
N LEU A 123 -22.08 -1.82 -4.88
CA LEU A 123 -22.31 -2.28 -3.51
C LEU A 123 -22.83 -1.13 -2.63
N LEU A 124 -22.24 0.05 -2.76
CA LEU A 124 -22.65 1.23 -2.01
C LEU A 124 -24.08 1.65 -2.37
N ASP A 125 -24.48 1.54 -3.64
CA ASP A 125 -25.86 1.78 -4.11
C ASP A 125 -26.87 0.85 -3.42
N VAL A 126 -26.50 -0.39 -3.08
CA VAL A 126 -27.38 -1.28 -2.32
C VAL A 126 -27.55 -0.79 -0.88
N LEU A 127 -26.46 -0.33 -0.24
CA LEU A 127 -26.52 0.22 1.10
C LEU A 127 -27.47 1.44 1.15
N ASP A 128 -27.42 2.30 0.13
CA ASP A 128 -28.31 3.45 -0.01
C ASP A 128 -29.77 3.01 -0.16
N ARG A 129 -30.06 2.15 -1.13
CA ARG A 129 -31.45 1.71 -1.43
C ARG A 129 -32.09 0.95 -0.29
N LYS A 130 -31.31 0.19 0.48
CA LYS A 130 -31.79 -0.61 1.60
C LYS A 130 -31.67 0.10 2.96
N HIS A 131 -31.19 1.33 2.98
CA HIS A 131 -30.97 2.11 4.19
C HIS A 131 -30.09 1.39 5.23
N LEU A 132 -29.00 0.75 4.75
CA LEU A 132 -28.13 -0.07 5.61
C LEU A 132 -27.02 0.74 6.30
N TRP A 133 -26.81 1.99 5.91
CA TRP A 133 -25.75 2.84 6.48
C TRP A 133 -25.86 3.05 8.00
N ASP A 134 -27.08 3.02 8.54
CA ASP A 134 -27.33 3.26 9.97
C ASP A 134 -26.93 2.08 10.87
N ASN A 135 -26.71 0.89 10.28
CA ASN A 135 -26.44 -0.35 11.02
C ASN A 135 -25.34 -1.21 10.43
N THR A 136 -24.61 -0.70 9.45
CA THR A 136 -23.56 -1.46 8.77
C THR A 136 -22.23 -0.72 8.82
N ILE A 137 -21.18 -1.38 9.35
CA ILE A 137 -19.81 -0.90 9.26
C ILE A 137 -19.31 -1.26 7.86
N VAL A 138 -18.75 -0.27 7.14
CA VAL A 138 -18.15 -0.49 5.82
C VAL A 138 -16.67 -0.18 5.88
N VAL A 139 -15.85 -1.08 5.34
CA VAL A 139 -14.40 -0.89 5.26
C VAL A 139 -13.94 -1.12 3.83
N LEU A 140 -13.26 -0.14 3.25
CA LEU A 140 -12.55 -0.25 2.00
C LEU A 140 -11.04 -0.17 2.28
N LEU A 141 -10.29 -1.14 1.76
CA LEU A 141 -8.83 -1.17 1.93
C LEU A 141 -8.12 -1.77 0.71
N GLY A 142 -6.84 -1.43 0.55
CA GLY A 142 -5.89 -2.16 -0.29
C GLY A 142 -5.01 -3.07 0.56
N ASP A 143 -4.42 -4.11 -0.05
CA ASP A 143 -3.52 -5.06 0.62
C ASP A 143 -2.07 -4.56 0.63
N HIS A 144 -1.64 -3.88 -0.42
CA HIS A 144 -0.32 -3.24 -0.58
C HIS A 144 -0.40 -2.11 -1.61
N GLY A 145 0.62 -1.26 -1.63
CA GLY A 145 0.80 -0.24 -2.65
C GLY A 145 1.45 -0.77 -3.93
N TYR A 146 1.72 0.12 -4.90
CA TYR A 146 2.24 -0.25 -6.21
C TYR A 146 3.03 0.91 -6.83
N HIS A 147 4.19 0.61 -7.44
CA HIS A 147 4.97 1.59 -8.19
C HIS A 147 4.48 1.66 -9.63
N LEU A 148 4.35 2.88 -10.14
CA LEU A 148 3.98 3.18 -11.52
C LEU A 148 5.07 3.99 -12.23
N GLY A 149 6.32 3.62 -11.99
CA GLY A 149 7.50 4.21 -12.61
C GLY A 149 8.48 4.86 -11.65
N GLU A 150 8.11 5.10 -10.39
CA GLU A 150 8.99 5.65 -9.37
C GLU A 150 10.18 4.71 -9.16
N HIS A 151 11.39 5.25 -9.09
CA HIS A 151 12.65 4.52 -9.07
C HIS A 151 12.88 3.64 -10.31
N GLY A 152 12.14 3.85 -11.41
CA GLY A 152 12.14 2.97 -12.58
C GLY A 152 11.45 1.62 -12.33
N TRP A 153 10.74 1.45 -11.21
CA TRP A 153 10.05 0.23 -10.82
C TRP A 153 8.55 0.28 -11.19
N TRP A 154 8.02 -0.83 -11.70
CA TRP A 154 6.65 -0.96 -12.20
C TRP A 154 5.94 -2.15 -11.56
N ASN A 155 6.07 -2.30 -10.26
CA ASN A 155 5.47 -3.38 -9.50
C ASN A 155 5.50 -3.06 -8.00
N LYS A 156 5.28 -4.05 -7.18
CA LYS A 156 5.19 -4.07 -5.72
C LYS A 156 6.45 -4.69 -5.08
N VAL A 157 6.35 -5.13 -3.84
CA VAL A 157 7.41 -5.83 -3.08
C VAL A 157 8.58 -4.91 -2.75
N THR A 158 8.27 -3.69 -2.31
CA THR A 158 9.24 -2.73 -1.75
C THR A 158 8.82 -2.29 -0.36
N VAL A 159 9.73 -1.67 0.38
CA VAL A 159 9.47 -1.07 1.69
C VAL A 159 9.29 0.45 1.62
N PHE A 160 9.35 1.04 0.43
CA PHE A 160 9.00 2.45 0.22
C PHE A 160 7.55 2.71 0.63
N ASP A 161 7.24 3.95 0.99
CA ASP A 161 5.88 4.30 1.39
C ASP A 161 4.86 3.99 0.30
N ILE A 162 5.20 4.27 -0.96
CA ILE A 162 4.37 3.94 -2.12
C ILE A 162 4.09 2.44 -2.28
N GLY A 163 4.98 1.57 -1.80
CA GLY A 163 4.81 0.11 -1.82
C GLY A 163 4.08 -0.45 -0.60
N ALA A 164 4.06 0.29 0.52
CA ALA A 164 3.53 -0.16 1.81
C ALA A 164 2.26 0.57 2.25
N ARG A 165 2.04 1.80 1.80
CA ARG A 165 0.85 2.59 2.10
C ARG A 165 -0.31 2.13 1.23
N VAL A 166 -1.48 1.98 1.84
CA VAL A 166 -2.72 1.57 1.19
C VAL A 166 -3.86 2.53 1.52
N PRO A 167 -4.88 2.64 0.67
CA PRO A 167 -6.13 3.25 1.09
C PRO A 167 -6.74 2.45 2.24
N LEU A 168 -7.27 3.15 3.23
CA LEU A 168 -8.09 2.60 4.30
C LEU A 168 -9.19 3.61 4.60
N VAL A 169 -10.42 3.26 4.25
CA VAL A 169 -11.60 4.08 4.49
C VAL A 169 -12.57 3.29 5.34
N MET A 170 -13.10 3.90 6.39
CA MET A 170 -14.05 3.24 7.29
C MET A 170 -15.28 4.11 7.48
N TRP A 171 -16.46 3.53 7.30
CA TRP A 171 -17.72 4.05 7.73
C TRP A 171 -18.19 3.30 8.99
N VAL A 172 -18.50 4.01 10.04
CA VAL A 172 -18.98 3.43 11.30
C VAL A 172 -20.25 4.17 11.74
N PRO A 173 -21.42 3.51 11.78
CA PRO A 173 -22.69 4.15 12.12
C PRO A 173 -22.64 4.86 13.47
N GLY A 174 -23.31 6.03 13.55
CA GLY A 174 -23.47 6.79 14.79
C GLY A 174 -22.20 7.41 15.37
N ARG A 175 -21.06 7.39 14.64
CA ARG A 175 -19.84 8.05 15.09
C ARG A 175 -19.77 9.50 14.61
N GLU A 176 -19.32 10.37 15.50
CA GLU A 176 -18.91 11.74 15.16
C GLU A 176 -17.61 11.71 14.31
N GLY A 177 -17.40 12.75 13.50
CA GLY A 177 -16.18 12.87 12.67
C GLY A 177 -16.23 12.11 11.34
N MET A 178 -17.39 11.68 10.88
CA MET A 178 -17.55 11.09 9.54
C MET A 178 -17.11 12.10 8.46
N GLY A 179 -16.33 11.61 7.49
CA GLY A 179 -15.69 12.45 6.45
C GLY A 179 -14.37 13.10 6.90
N ALA A 180 -13.91 12.84 8.12
CA ALA A 180 -12.60 13.31 8.57
C ALA A 180 -11.46 12.44 7.98
N GLU A 181 -10.31 13.07 7.80
CA GLU A 181 -9.07 12.42 7.39
C GLU A 181 -8.04 12.49 8.53
N THR A 182 -7.13 11.52 8.58
CA THR A 182 -6.01 11.54 9.50
C THR A 182 -4.72 11.07 8.83
N GLU A 183 -3.60 11.67 9.20
CA GLU A 183 -2.25 11.22 8.81
C GLU A 183 -1.65 10.24 9.82
N THR A 184 -2.44 9.80 10.78
CA THR A 184 -2.04 8.83 11.82
C THR A 184 -1.53 7.53 11.18
N VAL A 185 -0.34 7.10 11.60
CA VAL A 185 0.27 5.86 11.09
C VAL A 185 -0.40 4.66 11.75
N VAL A 186 -0.99 3.80 10.93
CA VAL A 186 -1.69 2.58 11.36
C VAL A 186 -1.19 1.38 10.55
N GLU A 187 -1.51 0.18 11.01
CA GLU A 187 -1.23 -1.07 10.29
C GLU A 187 -2.53 -1.79 9.94
N LEU A 188 -2.58 -2.55 8.85
CA LEU A 188 -3.72 -3.44 8.57
C LEU A 188 -3.93 -4.49 9.69
N LEU A 189 -2.89 -4.78 10.46
CA LEU A 189 -2.95 -5.60 11.67
C LEU A 189 -3.93 -5.04 12.73
N ASP A 190 -4.19 -3.74 12.71
CA ASP A 190 -5.08 -3.03 13.64
C ASP A 190 -6.56 -3.20 13.27
N LEU A 191 -6.85 -3.64 12.06
CA LEU A 191 -8.21 -3.76 11.56
C LEU A 191 -9.02 -4.81 12.32
N TYR A 192 -8.45 -6.00 12.54
CA TYR A 192 -9.17 -7.08 13.22
C TYR A 192 -9.60 -6.69 14.65
N PRO A 193 -8.72 -6.21 15.56
CA PRO A 193 -9.15 -5.74 16.87
C PRO A 193 -10.15 -4.58 16.81
N THR A 194 -10.06 -3.75 15.78
CA THR A 194 -11.02 -2.66 15.58
C THR A 194 -12.41 -3.17 15.26
N LEU A 195 -12.53 -4.06 14.28
CA LEU A 195 -13.82 -4.63 13.87
C LEU A 195 -14.46 -5.48 14.97
N VAL A 196 -13.66 -6.29 15.69
CA VAL A 196 -14.13 -7.07 16.83
C VAL A 196 -14.74 -6.15 17.90
N GLY A 197 -14.02 -5.06 18.27
CA GLY A 197 -14.50 -4.11 19.26
C GLY A 197 -15.76 -3.34 18.80
N LEU A 198 -15.79 -2.92 17.52
CA LEU A 198 -16.95 -2.23 16.93
C LEU A 198 -18.20 -3.14 16.85
N ALA A 199 -17.99 -4.45 16.68
CA ALA A 199 -19.06 -5.43 16.66
C ALA A 199 -19.52 -5.86 18.08
N GLY A 200 -18.91 -5.31 19.14
CA GLY A 200 -19.23 -5.69 20.54
C GLY A 200 -18.80 -7.12 20.88
N LEU A 201 -17.81 -7.65 20.19
CA LEU A 201 -17.28 -9.00 20.40
C LEU A 201 -15.97 -8.94 21.17
N GLU A 202 -15.64 -10.07 21.81
CA GLU A 202 -14.33 -10.26 22.47
C GLU A 202 -13.41 -11.11 21.59
N PRO A 203 -12.13 -10.74 21.44
CA PRO A 203 -11.20 -11.54 20.67
C PRO A 203 -10.90 -12.86 21.41
N PRO A 204 -10.72 -13.98 20.70
CA PRO A 204 -10.50 -15.30 21.32
C PRO A 204 -9.15 -15.43 22.03
N HIS A 205 -8.23 -14.52 21.80
CA HIS A 205 -6.88 -14.46 22.38
C HIS A 205 -6.29 -13.06 22.26
N ALA A 206 -5.16 -12.80 22.89
CA ALA A 206 -4.44 -11.53 22.76
C ALA A 206 -4.01 -11.28 21.31
N LEU A 207 -4.29 -10.08 20.81
CA LEU A 207 -3.98 -9.65 19.44
C LEU A 207 -2.72 -8.77 19.43
N GLN A 208 -1.97 -8.82 18.32
CA GLN A 208 -0.80 -7.96 18.13
C GLN A 208 -1.18 -6.55 17.66
N GLY A 209 -2.30 -6.41 16.95
CA GLY A 209 -2.84 -5.12 16.51
C GLY A 209 -3.48 -4.35 17.66
N LYS A 210 -3.62 -3.05 17.48
CA LYS A 210 -4.28 -2.13 18.42
C LYS A 210 -5.55 -1.57 17.78
N SER A 211 -6.68 -1.60 18.50
CA SER A 211 -7.93 -1.05 17.97
C SER A 211 -7.79 0.42 17.56
N LEU A 212 -8.29 0.75 16.37
CA LEU A 212 -8.37 2.10 15.84
C LEU A 212 -9.55 2.91 16.43
N GLY A 213 -10.30 2.33 17.37
CA GLY A 213 -11.43 2.99 18.03
C GLY A 213 -11.14 4.44 18.48
N PRO A 214 -10.00 4.72 19.16
CA PRO A 214 -9.60 6.08 19.52
C PRO A 214 -9.41 7.01 18.31
N VAL A 215 -8.74 6.56 17.25
CA VAL A 215 -8.52 7.33 16.01
C VAL A 215 -9.82 7.60 15.27
N LEU A 216 -10.74 6.63 15.26
CA LEU A 216 -12.09 6.81 14.67
C LEU A 216 -12.96 7.79 15.46
N SER A 217 -12.76 7.93 16.76
CA SER A 217 -13.49 8.90 17.59
C SER A 217 -12.86 10.29 17.57
N GLU A 218 -11.52 10.35 17.50
CA GLU A 218 -10.76 11.59 17.48
C GLU A 218 -9.60 11.44 16.48
N PRO A 219 -9.78 11.86 15.21
CA PRO A 219 -8.79 11.69 14.14
C PRO A 219 -7.42 12.30 14.43
N MET A 220 -7.36 13.29 15.33
CA MET A 220 -6.14 13.98 15.76
C MET A 220 -5.60 13.49 17.11
N VAL A 221 -6.10 12.37 17.62
CA VAL A 221 -5.61 11.77 18.88
C VAL A 221 -4.11 11.53 18.82
N ASP A 222 -3.44 11.70 19.96
CA ASP A 222 -2.03 11.32 20.09
C ASP A 222 -1.87 9.80 19.93
N TRP A 223 -1.26 9.41 18.82
CA TRP A 223 -1.13 8.03 18.40
C TRP A 223 0.32 7.73 18.00
N GLU A 224 1.11 7.32 18.94
CA GLU A 224 2.53 6.97 18.75
C GLU A 224 2.73 5.47 18.48
N LYS A 225 2.02 4.89 17.51
CA LYS A 225 2.21 3.50 17.12
C LYS A 225 3.04 3.42 15.83
N PRO A 226 4.17 2.68 15.82
CA PRO A 226 4.91 2.43 14.59
C PRO A 226 4.20 1.41 13.69
N ALA A 227 4.39 1.54 12.37
CA ALA A 227 4.03 0.53 11.38
C ALA A 227 5.30 -0.17 10.87
N PHE A 228 5.22 -1.50 10.70
CA PHE A 228 6.35 -2.32 10.28
C PHE A 228 6.08 -2.97 8.92
N THR A 229 7.11 -3.02 8.10
CA THR A 229 7.07 -3.69 6.79
C THR A 229 8.33 -4.53 6.60
N GLN A 230 8.18 -5.70 5.99
CA GLN A 230 9.30 -6.58 5.64
C GLN A 230 9.21 -7.02 4.19
N VAL A 231 10.36 -7.17 3.56
CA VAL A 231 10.47 -7.79 2.23
C VAL A 231 11.68 -8.73 2.20
N LEU A 232 11.54 -9.87 1.51
CA LEU A 232 12.64 -10.79 1.29
C LEU A 232 13.47 -10.36 0.07
N ARG A 233 14.79 -10.49 0.18
CA ARG A 233 15.77 -10.30 -0.91
C ARG A 233 16.74 -11.48 -0.94
N SER A 234 17.02 -11.99 -2.14
CA SER A 234 17.75 -13.24 -2.32
C SER A 234 19.14 -13.28 -1.68
N ASN A 235 19.87 -12.15 -1.69
CA ASN A 235 21.28 -12.11 -1.32
C ASN A 235 21.59 -11.51 0.06
N VAL A 236 20.64 -10.77 0.66
CA VAL A 236 20.84 -10.10 1.96
C VAL A 236 19.87 -10.62 3.02
N GLY A 237 18.92 -11.46 2.62
CA GLY A 237 17.82 -11.91 3.46
C GLY A 237 16.73 -10.85 3.55
N MET A 238 16.30 -10.54 4.76
CA MET A 238 15.15 -9.66 4.99
C MET A 238 15.55 -8.18 4.99
N GLY A 239 14.76 -7.35 4.31
CA GLY A 239 14.68 -5.92 4.57
C GLY A 239 13.65 -5.64 5.66
N TYR A 240 14.02 -4.86 6.65
CA TYR A 240 13.19 -4.50 7.79
C TYR A 240 12.93 -3.00 7.77
N SER A 241 11.69 -2.59 7.78
CA SER A 241 11.30 -1.18 7.77
C SER A 241 10.35 -0.85 8.90
N VAL A 242 10.51 0.34 9.48
CA VAL A 242 9.59 0.93 10.45
C VAL A 242 9.23 2.34 10.03
N ARG A 243 7.95 2.69 10.11
CA ARG A 243 7.45 4.06 9.99
C ARG A 243 6.90 4.53 11.32
N LEU A 244 7.30 5.73 11.73
CA LEU A 244 6.71 6.45 12.86
C LEU A 244 6.57 7.93 12.48
N GLY A 245 5.36 8.44 12.53
CA GLY A 245 5.06 9.79 12.04
C GLY A 245 5.54 9.99 10.61
N ASN A 246 6.35 11.02 10.38
CA ASN A 246 6.83 11.41 9.05
C ASN A 246 8.06 10.60 8.57
N TRP A 247 8.61 9.73 9.39
CA TRP A 247 9.89 9.11 9.09
C TRP A 247 9.77 7.60 8.92
N ARG A 248 10.43 7.11 7.88
CA ARG A 248 10.63 5.68 7.61
C ARG A 248 12.12 5.37 7.73
N PHE A 249 12.45 4.35 8.51
CA PHE A 249 13.80 3.78 8.59
C PHE A 249 13.77 2.35 8.09
N THR A 250 14.72 2.01 7.22
CA THR A 250 14.89 0.67 6.65
C THR A 250 16.30 0.17 6.89
N GLN A 251 16.41 -1.08 7.32
CA GLN A 251 17.67 -1.81 7.43
C GLN A 251 17.64 -3.03 6.53
N TRP A 252 18.62 -3.15 5.66
CA TRP A 252 18.80 -4.28 4.75
C TRP A 252 19.75 -5.30 5.37
N GLY A 253 19.25 -6.53 5.59
CA GLY A 253 19.94 -7.58 6.31
C GLY A 253 19.83 -7.47 7.83
N LYS A 254 20.09 -8.58 8.51
CA LYS A 254 20.01 -8.63 9.99
C LYS A 254 20.99 -7.69 10.69
N ASP A 255 22.14 -7.48 10.08
CA ASP A 255 23.27 -6.69 10.60
C ASP A 255 23.43 -5.33 9.91
N GLY A 256 22.51 -4.99 9.00
CA GLY A 256 22.58 -3.76 8.21
C GLY A 256 23.65 -3.75 7.11
N SER A 257 24.28 -4.89 6.82
CA SER A 257 25.33 -5.01 5.78
C SER A 257 24.84 -4.68 4.37
N GLY A 258 23.53 -4.74 4.14
CA GLY A 258 22.90 -4.35 2.88
C GLY A 258 22.61 -2.86 2.75
N GLY A 259 22.88 -2.05 3.79
CA GLY A 259 22.65 -0.61 3.84
C GLY A 259 21.51 -0.20 4.75
N LEU A 260 21.46 1.10 5.02
CA LEU A 260 20.45 1.78 5.81
C LEU A 260 19.79 2.88 4.99
N GLU A 261 18.50 3.08 5.20
CA GLU A 261 17.74 4.17 4.56
C GLU A 261 16.90 4.89 5.61
N LEU A 262 16.85 6.21 5.55
CA LEU A 262 16.02 7.06 6.38
C LEU A 262 15.37 8.14 5.51
N ASN A 263 14.06 8.10 5.38
CA ASN A 263 13.31 8.97 4.47
C ASN A 263 12.25 9.78 5.22
N ASP A 264 12.09 11.05 4.86
CA ASP A 264 10.96 11.91 5.26
C ASP A 264 9.80 11.68 4.28
N VAL A 265 8.89 10.76 4.61
CA VAL A 265 7.82 10.31 3.70
C VAL A 265 6.71 11.35 3.47
N ILE A 266 6.75 12.49 4.13
CA ILE A 266 5.82 13.59 3.86
C ILE A 266 6.40 14.57 2.84
N ARG A 267 7.70 14.87 2.94
CA ARG A 267 8.38 15.78 2.01
C ARG A 267 8.89 15.07 0.76
N ASP A 268 9.15 13.79 0.89
CA ASP A 268 9.69 12.91 -0.15
C ASP A 268 8.89 11.60 -0.14
N LYS A 269 7.68 11.66 -0.71
CA LYS A 269 6.71 10.55 -0.69
C LYS A 269 7.23 9.30 -1.39
N GLU A 270 8.06 9.48 -2.40
CA GLU A 270 8.66 8.41 -3.18
C GLU A 270 9.93 7.83 -2.54
N GLY A 271 10.56 8.57 -1.61
CA GLY A 271 11.77 8.13 -0.93
C GLY A 271 13.05 8.28 -1.76
N TYR A 272 13.17 9.38 -2.51
CA TYR A 272 14.34 9.66 -3.35
C TYR A 272 15.58 10.09 -2.54
N TYR A 273 15.39 10.65 -1.34
CA TYR A 273 16.49 11.20 -0.54
C TYR A 273 16.70 10.41 0.73
N ASN A 274 17.88 9.82 0.87
CA ASN A 274 18.29 9.05 2.04
C ASN A 274 19.08 9.91 3.02
N HIS A 275 18.57 10.02 4.24
CA HIS A 275 19.17 10.79 5.34
C HIS A 275 19.86 9.91 6.40
N ALA A 276 20.07 8.61 6.14
CA ALA A 276 20.60 7.68 7.14
C ALA A 276 22.00 8.07 7.65
N ASP A 277 22.81 8.67 6.79
CA ASP A 277 24.18 9.10 7.11
C ASP A 277 24.29 10.58 7.55
N ASP A 278 23.19 11.35 7.53
CA ASP A 278 23.19 12.74 7.99
C ASP A 278 23.23 12.79 9.54
N PRO A 279 24.30 13.36 10.15
CA PRO A 279 24.42 13.44 11.60
C PRO A 279 23.25 14.18 12.28
N LYS A 280 22.57 15.09 11.59
CA LYS A 280 21.40 15.80 12.09
C LYS A 280 20.22 14.88 12.41
N HIS A 281 20.20 13.68 11.81
CA HIS A 281 19.14 12.69 11.98
C HIS A 281 19.57 11.48 12.80
N SER A 282 20.75 11.50 13.45
CA SER A 282 21.29 10.37 14.23
C SER A 282 20.32 9.90 15.32
N ASP A 283 19.79 10.81 16.14
CA ASP A 283 18.88 10.45 17.25
C ASP A 283 17.59 9.82 16.74
N ARG A 284 17.05 10.33 15.63
CA ARG A 284 15.87 9.78 14.98
C ARG A 284 16.14 8.38 14.44
N ARG A 285 17.26 8.20 13.75
CA ARG A 285 17.68 6.88 13.25
C ARG A 285 17.81 5.88 14.40
N GLU A 286 18.44 6.27 15.52
CA GLU A 286 18.60 5.42 16.70
C GLU A 286 17.25 5.06 17.35
N ARG A 287 16.34 6.02 17.47
CA ARG A 287 14.98 5.77 17.97
C ARG A 287 14.25 4.72 17.10
N LEU A 288 14.26 4.91 15.77
CA LEU A 288 13.59 4.02 14.84
C LEU A 288 14.26 2.62 14.80
N PHE A 289 15.59 2.55 14.86
CA PHE A 289 16.30 1.28 15.02
C PHE A 289 15.91 0.57 16.31
N GLY A 290 15.77 1.29 17.42
CA GLY A 290 15.28 0.75 18.70
C GLY A 290 13.93 0.08 18.56
N LEU A 291 12.98 0.68 17.84
CA LEU A 291 11.67 0.10 17.53
C LEU A 291 11.77 -1.15 16.66
N LEU A 292 12.62 -1.13 15.63
CA LEU A 292 12.89 -2.33 14.82
C LEU A 292 13.47 -3.45 15.67
N LYS A 293 14.41 -3.15 16.57
CA LYS A 293 15.03 -4.14 17.45
C LYS A 293 14.04 -4.77 18.42
N GLN A 294 13.10 -3.98 18.94
CA GLN A 294 12.01 -4.52 19.79
C GLN A 294 11.10 -5.47 19.00
N ARG A 295 10.75 -5.10 17.78
CA ARG A 295 9.86 -5.91 16.91
C ARG A 295 10.57 -7.15 16.37
N PHE A 296 11.86 -7.03 16.02
CA PHE A 296 12.69 -8.05 15.41
C PHE A 296 13.97 -8.27 16.24
N PRO A 297 13.93 -9.02 17.35
CA PRO A 297 15.05 -9.13 18.29
C PRO A 297 16.35 -9.71 17.68
N THR A 298 16.26 -10.37 16.53
CA THR A 298 17.41 -10.99 15.85
C THR A 298 18.26 -10.02 15.03
N ILE A 299 17.79 -8.77 14.80
CA ILE A 299 18.60 -7.77 14.10
C ILE A 299 19.67 -7.16 15.02
N SER A 300 20.76 -6.70 14.44
CA SER A 300 21.84 -5.98 15.13
C SER A 300 22.14 -4.66 14.41
N ARG A 301 22.88 -3.75 15.06
CA ARG A 301 23.34 -2.53 14.41
C ARG A 301 24.27 -2.84 13.25
N ALA A 302 24.15 -2.06 12.18
CA ALA A 302 25.21 -1.99 11.18
C ALA A 302 26.52 -1.59 11.85
N ALA A 303 27.62 -2.26 11.53
CA ALA A 303 28.93 -1.80 11.91
C ALA A 303 29.14 -0.40 11.32
N VAL A 304 29.41 0.58 12.17
CA VAL A 304 29.78 1.93 11.73
C VAL A 304 31.14 1.76 11.05
N HIS A 305 31.17 1.84 9.71
CA HIS A 305 32.42 2.05 9.01
C HIS A 305 32.87 3.47 9.36
N GLU A 306 33.71 3.60 10.39
CA GLU A 306 34.54 4.80 10.53
C GLU A 306 35.33 4.91 9.22
N SER A 307 34.97 5.91 8.42
CA SER A 307 35.81 6.32 7.30
C SER A 307 37.14 6.75 7.90
N VAL A 308 38.09 5.85 7.89
CA VAL A 308 39.49 6.20 8.15
C VAL A 308 39.88 7.21 7.08
N SER A 309 39.81 8.48 7.45
CA SER A 309 40.46 9.56 6.72
C SER A 309 41.96 9.33 6.84
N GLY A 310 42.46 8.47 5.97
CA GLY A 310 43.90 8.25 5.76
C GLY A 310 44.48 9.49 5.10
N ASN A 311 44.97 10.42 5.91
CA ASN A 311 46.04 11.31 5.46
C ASN A 311 47.24 10.47 5.01
N LYS A 312 47.56 10.55 3.74
CA LYS A 312 48.95 10.65 3.25
C LYS A 312 48.98 11.27 1.85
#